data_171be34da45f58a99e15e584faf3807e
#
_entry.id   171be34da45f58a99e15e584faf3807e
#
_cell.length_a   1.000
_cell.length_b   1.000
_cell.length_c   1.000
_cell.angle_alpha   90.00
_cell.angle_beta   90.00
_cell.angle_gamma   90.00
#
_symmetry.space_group_name_H-M   'P 1'
#
loop_
_entity.id
_entity.type
_entity.pdbx_description
1 polymer ?
#
loop_
_entity_poly.entity_id
_entity_poly.type
_entity_poly.pdbx_seq_one_letter_code
_entity_poly.pdbx_strand_id
1 'polypeptide(L)'
;GKNLDIAVKTGDKITIGSPVAKPVTSDNGVSPILARVNGVITATKRKVKISWEEEELREYTIPAASYITIKDNSSVKSGEPLTSGPKNPQEILNIQGPEEVQKYLLKEVQKVYKSQGVSIHDKHIEVIIRQMLRKVRVESIGDSDLLPGELIDKNSFEDINASILSKNKEPASATPVLLGITRASLNMESFLAAASFQETTRVLAEASVKGGIDDL
;
A
#
# COMPACT_ATOMS: atom_id res chain seq x y z
N GLY A 1 17.17 30.12 14.92
CA GLY A 1 16.56 30.22 16.14
C GLY A 1 17.36 30.65 17.37
N LYS A 2 18.06 31.78 17.37
CA LYS A 2 18.84 32.17 18.56
C LYS A 2 18.09 33.10 19.55
N ASN A 3 16.84 33.49 19.28
CA ASN A 3 16.16 34.54 20.06
C ASN A 3 14.75 34.14 20.53
N LEU A 4 14.42 32.84 20.60
CA LEU A 4 13.15 32.35 21.10
C LEU A 4 13.39 31.40 22.28
N ASP A 5 12.73 31.66 23.38
CA ASP A 5 12.73 30.78 24.57
C ASP A 5 11.46 29.94 24.60
N ILE A 6 11.59 28.67 24.98
CA ILE A 6 10.45 27.74 25.04
C ILE A 6 9.63 28.09 26.29
N ALA A 7 8.39 28.54 26.10
CA ALA A 7 7.51 28.99 27.16
C ALA A 7 6.69 27.89 27.84
N VAL A 8 6.86 26.62 27.45
CA VAL A 8 6.03 25.48 27.84
C VAL A 8 6.86 24.31 28.36
N LYS A 9 6.31 23.53 29.28
CA LYS A 9 6.96 22.36 29.87
C LYS A 9 6.44 21.06 29.24
N THR A 10 7.23 20.01 29.31
CA THR A 10 6.79 18.69 28.88
C THR A 10 5.66 18.20 29.78
N GLY A 11 4.55 17.76 29.17
CA GLY A 11 3.32 17.31 29.83
C GLY A 11 2.21 18.37 29.89
N ASP A 12 2.49 19.62 29.52
CA ASP A 12 1.46 20.66 29.48
C ASP A 12 0.43 20.38 28.38
N LYS A 13 -0.86 20.56 28.70
CA LYS A 13 -1.95 20.60 27.73
C LYS A 13 -2.04 22.01 27.14
N ILE A 14 -2.01 22.11 25.83
CA ILE A 14 -2.07 23.37 25.12
C ILE A 14 -3.30 23.44 24.23
N THR A 15 -3.85 24.64 24.09
CA THR A 15 -4.96 24.95 23.19
C THR A 15 -4.47 25.76 21.99
N ILE A 16 -5.23 25.73 20.90
CA ILE A 16 -4.96 26.52 19.69
C ILE A 16 -4.80 28.00 20.07
N GLY A 17 -3.76 28.63 19.54
CA GLY A 17 -3.45 30.04 19.79
C GLY A 17 -2.59 30.31 21.02
N SER A 18 -2.29 29.30 21.86
CA SER A 18 -1.40 29.50 23.00
C SER A 18 0.07 29.65 22.56
N PRO A 19 0.87 30.51 23.19
CA PRO A 19 2.27 30.73 22.82
C PRO A 19 3.16 29.55 23.24
N VAL A 20 3.79 28.90 22.28
CA VAL A 20 4.73 27.77 22.47
C VAL A 20 6.15 28.28 22.74
N ALA A 21 6.53 29.37 22.07
CA ALA A 21 7.81 30.02 22.28
C ALA A 21 7.66 31.53 22.23
N LYS A 22 8.35 32.24 23.14
CA LYS A 22 8.34 33.69 23.27
C LYS A 22 9.71 34.28 22.91
N PRO A 23 9.79 35.46 22.33
CA PRO A 23 11.06 36.15 22.10
C PRO A 23 11.75 36.51 23.44
N VAL A 24 13.06 36.34 23.51
CA VAL A 24 13.87 36.61 24.72
C VAL A 24 14.02 38.14 24.98
N THR A 25 13.86 38.96 23.94
CA THR A 25 13.92 40.43 24.03
C THR A 25 12.76 41.07 23.28
N SER A 26 12.13 42.05 23.89
CA SER A 26 10.92 42.74 23.41
C SER A 26 11.11 43.57 22.14
N ASP A 27 12.36 43.71 21.64
CA ASP A 27 12.70 44.79 20.70
C ASP A 27 13.04 44.32 19.25
N ASN A 28 12.87 43.05 18.91
CA ASN A 28 13.39 42.51 17.63
C ASN A 28 12.30 42.05 16.63
N GLY A 29 11.06 42.50 16.70
CA GLY A 29 10.06 42.19 15.67
C GLY A 29 9.76 40.68 15.46
N VAL A 30 10.20 39.81 16.36
CA VAL A 30 9.97 38.38 16.29
C VAL A 30 8.64 38.05 16.96
N SER A 31 7.69 37.59 16.17
CA SER A 31 6.38 37.15 16.68
C SER A 31 6.48 35.85 17.47
N PRO A 32 5.69 35.68 18.56
CA PRO A 32 5.64 34.41 19.29
C PRO A 32 5.12 33.27 18.39
N ILE A 33 5.67 32.07 18.57
CA ILE A 33 5.16 30.89 17.88
C ILE A 33 3.93 30.39 18.65
N LEU A 34 2.78 30.38 17.97
CA LEU A 34 1.51 29.93 18.53
C LEU A 34 1.23 28.46 18.16
N ALA A 35 0.57 27.73 19.06
CA ALA A 35 0.10 26.38 18.80
C ALA A 35 -1.00 26.38 17.73
N ARG A 36 -0.91 25.47 16.75
CA ARG A 36 -1.89 25.29 15.67
C ARG A 36 -2.92 24.20 15.96
N VAL A 37 -2.66 23.37 16.96
CA VAL A 37 -3.50 22.24 17.38
C VAL A 37 -3.55 22.16 18.91
N ASN A 38 -4.65 21.59 19.42
CA ASN A 38 -4.77 21.25 20.83
C ASN A 38 -3.99 19.95 21.08
N GLY A 39 -3.29 19.82 22.18
CA GLY A 39 -2.56 18.58 22.45
C GLY A 39 -1.68 18.63 23.69
N VAL A 40 -0.90 17.58 23.86
CA VAL A 40 0.07 17.44 24.95
C VAL A 40 1.47 17.72 24.41
N ILE A 41 2.23 18.53 25.14
CA ILE A 41 3.56 18.96 24.75
C ILE A 41 4.63 18.00 25.23
N THR A 42 5.59 17.72 24.35
CA THR A 42 6.89 17.16 24.71
C THR A 42 7.97 18.15 24.29
N ALA A 43 8.53 18.86 25.28
CA ALA A 43 9.55 19.86 25.04
C ALA A 43 10.96 19.26 25.23
N THR A 44 11.84 19.52 24.25
CA THR A 44 13.27 19.22 24.31
C THR A 44 14.02 20.53 24.09
N LYS A 45 15.27 20.66 24.58
CA LYS A 45 16.08 21.90 24.54
C LYS A 45 16.07 22.67 23.19
N ARG A 46 15.75 22.02 22.07
CA ARG A 46 15.74 22.63 20.72
C ARG A 46 14.48 22.37 19.90
N LYS A 47 13.56 21.51 20.36
CA LYS A 47 12.35 21.09 19.62
C LYS A 47 11.17 20.97 20.58
N VAL A 48 10.01 21.44 20.13
CA VAL A 48 8.73 21.21 20.80
C VAL A 48 7.90 20.33 19.90
N LYS A 49 7.43 19.20 20.42
CA LYS A 49 6.51 18.27 19.75
C LYS A 49 5.16 18.38 20.43
N ILE A 50 4.10 18.58 19.67
CA ILE A 50 2.72 18.54 20.15
C ILE A 50 2.12 17.24 19.64
N SER A 51 1.63 16.40 20.55
CA SER A 51 0.88 15.18 20.24
C SER A 51 -0.59 15.44 20.49
N TRP A 52 -1.45 15.11 19.51
CA TRP A 52 -2.90 15.25 19.64
C TRP A 52 -3.57 13.97 19.18
N GLU A 53 -4.75 13.72 19.72
CA GLU A 53 -5.65 12.66 19.29
C GLU A 53 -6.82 13.34 18.58
N GLU A 54 -7.18 12.84 17.41
CA GLU A 54 -8.31 13.32 16.61
C GLU A 54 -9.24 12.14 16.37
N GLU A 55 -10.52 12.31 16.70
CA GLU A 55 -11.54 11.32 16.41
C GLU A 55 -12.07 11.57 15.00
N GLU A 56 -11.88 10.62 14.09
CA GLU A 56 -12.43 10.63 12.76
C GLU A 56 -13.65 9.70 12.69
N LEU A 57 -14.82 10.25 12.42
CA LEU A 57 -16.04 9.47 12.20
C LEU A 57 -16.12 9.08 10.73
N ARG A 58 -16.21 7.78 10.45
CA ARG A 58 -16.44 7.24 9.10
C ARG A 58 -17.74 6.47 9.05
N GLU A 59 -18.62 6.88 8.15
CA GLU A 59 -19.90 6.21 7.89
C GLU A 59 -19.78 5.31 6.66
N TYR A 60 -20.21 4.07 6.78
CA TYR A 60 -20.22 3.10 5.69
C TYR A 60 -21.66 2.70 5.40
N THR A 61 -22.11 2.90 4.16
CA THR A 61 -23.44 2.44 3.71
C THR A 61 -23.41 0.94 3.44
N ILE A 62 -24.22 0.20 4.15
CA ILE A 62 -24.31 -1.26 4.03
C ILE A 62 -25.49 -1.64 3.10
N PRO A 63 -25.27 -2.48 2.07
CA PRO A 63 -26.36 -3.00 1.24
C PRO A 63 -27.38 -3.76 2.06
N ALA A 64 -28.66 -3.61 1.75
CA ALA A 64 -29.77 -4.21 2.50
C ALA A 64 -29.75 -5.75 2.62
N ALA A 65 -29.01 -6.42 1.71
CA ALA A 65 -28.84 -7.89 1.72
C ALA A 65 -27.67 -8.39 2.57
N SER A 66 -26.90 -7.48 3.19
CA SER A 66 -25.72 -7.85 3.97
C SER A 66 -26.02 -7.86 5.46
N TYR A 67 -25.51 -8.88 6.17
CA TYR A 67 -25.64 -8.96 7.63
C TYR A 67 -24.40 -8.35 8.31
N ILE A 68 -24.63 -7.51 9.30
CA ILE A 68 -23.59 -6.94 10.13
C ILE A 68 -23.05 -8.04 11.06
N THR A 69 -21.74 -8.23 11.06
CA THR A 69 -21.06 -9.27 11.86
C THR A 69 -20.56 -8.74 13.19
N ILE A 70 -20.44 -7.41 13.30
CA ILE A 70 -19.82 -6.72 14.43
C ILE A 70 -20.88 -6.27 15.43
N LYS A 71 -20.52 -6.31 16.72
CA LYS A 71 -21.35 -5.80 17.81
C LYS A 71 -21.11 -4.32 18.04
N ASP A 72 -22.13 -3.62 18.52
CA ASP A 72 -22.00 -2.22 18.93
C ASP A 72 -20.86 -2.02 19.94
N ASN A 73 -20.13 -0.94 19.79
CA ASN A 73 -18.98 -0.57 20.63
C ASN A 73 -17.82 -1.58 20.62
N SER A 74 -17.74 -2.47 19.64
CA SER A 74 -16.57 -3.34 19.48
C SER A 74 -15.42 -2.62 18.79
N SER A 75 -14.19 -2.88 19.23
CA SER A 75 -13.00 -2.41 18.54
C SER A 75 -12.74 -3.25 17.30
N VAL A 76 -12.52 -2.61 16.16
CA VAL A 76 -12.21 -3.27 14.88
C VAL A 76 -10.82 -2.91 14.41
N LYS A 77 -10.17 -3.84 13.71
CA LYS A 77 -8.86 -3.61 13.11
C LYS A 77 -9.00 -3.23 11.64
N SER A 78 -8.02 -2.51 11.12
CA SER A 78 -7.96 -2.21 9.69
C SER A 78 -8.04 -3.49 8.85
N GLY A 79 -8.99 -3.52 7.88
CA GLY A 79 -9.25 -4.70 7.03
C GLY A 79 -10.12 -5.79 7.64
N GLU A 80 -10.63 -5.61 8.86
CA GLU A 80 -11.62 -6.53 9.45
C GLU A 80 -12.99 -6.36 8.77
N PRO A 81 -13.66 -7.45 8.35
CA PRO A 81 -14.94 -7.34 7.66
C PRO A 81 -16.03 -6.89 8.62
N LEU A 82 -16.75 -5.83 8.26
CA LEU A 82 -17.91 -5.32 9.01
C LEU A 82 -19.17 -6.11 8.70
N THR A 83 -19.22 -6.71 7.51
CA THR A 83 -20.39 -7.47 7.03
C THR A 83 -19.99 -8.89 6.63
N SER A 84 -20.98 -9.80 6.65
CA SER A 84 -20.83 -11.15 6.11
C SER A 84 -20.81 -11.11 4.57
N GLY A 85 -20.01 -11.95 3.95
CA GLY A 85 -19.92 -12.08 2.49
C GLY A 85 -18.51 -12.35 1.97
N PRO A 86 -18.36 -12.55 0.66
CA PRO A 86 -17.05 -12.68 0.04
C PRO A 86 -16.30 -11.34 0.11
N LYS A 87 -15.02 -11.39 0.47
CA LYS A 87 -14.16 -10.20 0.51
C LYS A 87 -13.60 -9.92 -0.88
N ASN A 88 -13.37 -8.65 -1.19
CA ASN A 88 -12.67 -8.26 -2.39
C ASN A 88 -11.15 -8.49 -2.20
N PRO A 89 -10.51 -9.39 -2.97
CA PRO A 89 -9.08 -9.66 -2.81
C PRO A 89 -8.18 -8.43 -3.07
N GLN A 90 -8.61 -7.50 -3.93
CA GLN A 90 -7.89 -6.26 -4.18
C GLN A 90 -7.86 -5.35 -2.94
N GLU A 91 -8.96 -5.26 -2.21
CA GLU A 91 -9.03 -4.47 -0.97
C GLU A 91 -8.17 -5.10 0.12
N ILE A 92 -8.17 -6.44 0.23
CA ILE A 92 -7.29 -7.14 1.16
C ILE A 92 -5.82 -6.83 0.82
N LEU A 93 -5.46 -6.85 -0.47
CA LEU A 93 -4.09 -6.52 -0.92
C LEU A 93 -3.68 -5.10 -0.51
N ASN A 94 -4.56 -4.13 -0.72
CA ASN A 94 -4.28 -2.72 -0.45
C ASN A 94 -4.20 -2.42 1.06
N ILE A 95 -4.98 -3.12 1.88
CA ILE A 95 -5.11 -2.81 3.32
C ILE A 95 -4.21 -3.71 4.18
N GLN A 96 -4.21 -5.02 3.90
CA GLN A 96 -3.55 -6.03 4.73
C GLN A 96 -2.25 -6.57 4.10
N GLY A 97 -2.05 -6.30 2.81
CA GLY A 97 -0.84 -6.72 2.10
C GLY A 97 -0.94 -8.08 1.41
N PRO A 98 0.15 -8.49 0.70
CA PRO A 98 0.15 -9.67 -0.16
C PRO A 98 0.00 -11.00 0.60
N GLU A 99 0.54 -11.11 1.82
CA GLU A 99 0.48 -12.36 2.61
C GLU A 99 -0.95 -12.74 2.98
N GLU A 100 -1.76 -11.77 3.39
CA GLU A 100 -3.16 -12.04 3.78
C GLU A 100 -4.03 -12.37 2.57
N VAL A 101 -3.76 -11.77 1.40
CA VAL A 101 -4.42 -12.14 0.13
C VAL A 101 -4.11 -13.59 -0.24
N GLN A 102 -2.85 -14.01 -0.11
CA GLN A 102 -2.44 -15.40 -0.39
C GLN A 102 -3.20 -16.39 0.49
N LYS A 103 -3.24 -16.14 1.80
CA LYS A 103 -3.98 -16.97 2.76
C LYS A 103 -5.48 -17.02 2.46
N TYR A 104 -6.05 -15.86 2.13
CA TYR A 104 -7.47 -15.76 1.80
C TYR A 104 -7.81 -16.55 0.55
N LEU A 105 -7.08 -16.34 -0.55
CA LEU A 105 -7.31 -17.04 -1.82
C LEU A 105 -7.11 -18.55 -1.67
N LEU A 106 -6.04 -18.98 -0.99
CA LEU A 106 -5.78 -20.40 -0.72
C LEU A 106 -6.96 -21.03 0.03
N LYS A 107 -7.43 -20.37 1.09
CA LYS A 107 -8.55 -20.87 1.90
C LYS A 107 -9.84 -20.96 1.11
N GLU A 108 -10.19 -19.97 0.30
CA GLU A 108 -11.43 -19.96 -0.48
C GLU A 108 -11.39 -21.02 -1.60
N VAL A 109 -10.26 -21.17 -2.31
CA VAL A 109 -10.10 -22.20 -3.34
C VAL A 109 -10.15 -23.61 -2.72
N GLN A 110 -9.44 -23.84 -1.62
CA GLN A 110 -9.49 -25.12 -0.91
C GLN A 110 -10.89 -25.47 -0.39
N LYS A 111 -11.64 -24.47 0.06
CA LYS A 111 -13.03 -24.66 0.50
C LYS A 111 -13.91 -25.20 -0.63
N VAL A 112 -13.76 -24.67 -1.85
CA VAL A 112 -14.50 -25.15 -3.02
C VAL A 112 -14.11 -26.58 -3.38
N TYR A 113 -12.83 -26.91 -3.46
CA TYR A 113 -12.39 -28.27 -3.77
C TYR A 113 -12.84 -29.28 -2.71
N LYS A 114 -12.70 -28.94 -1.42
CA LYS A 114 -13.17 -29.80 -0.33
C LYS A 114 -14.68 -30.03 -0.35
N SER A 115 -15.48 -29.01 -0.71
CA SER A 115 -16.94 -29.17 -0.84
C SER A 115 -17.35 -30.13 -1.95
N GLN A 116 -16.49 -30.32 -2.96
CA GLN A 116 -16.67 -31.26 -4.06
C GLN A 116 -16.00 -32.63 -3.80
N GLY A 117 -15.47 -32.86 -2.61
CA GLY A 117 -14.81 -34.10 -2.24
C GLY A 117 -13.42 -34.29 -2.86
N VAL A 118 -12.84 -33.26 -3.44
CA VAL A 118 -11.51 -33.29 -4.06
C VAL A 118 -10.45 -32.81 -3.07
N SER A 119 -9.42 -33.63 -2.85
CA SER A 119 -8.27 -33.26 -2.02
C SER A 119 -7.11 -32.82 -2.91
N ILE A 120 -6.75 -31.55 -2.83
CA ILE A 120 -5.60 -30.96 -3.54
C ILE A 120 -4.63 -30.42 -2.49
N HIS A 121 -3.32 -30.64 -2.72
CA HIS A 121 -2.28 -30.11 -1.84
C HIS A 121 -2.13 -28.60 -2.06
N ASP A 122 -1.99 -27.86 -0.98
CA ASP A 122 -1.93 -26.38 -0.97
C ASP A 122 -0.88 -25.81 -1.92
N LYS A 123 0.28 -26.47 -2.07
CA LYS A 123 1.38 -26.04 -2.94
C LYS A 123 0.98 -25.82 -4.40
N HIS A 124 0.03 -26.58 -4.94
CA HIS A 124 -0.44 -26.41 -6.31
C HIS A 124 -1.19 -25.09 -6.49
N ILE A 125 -1.95 -24.68 -5.48
CA ILE A 125 -2.69 -23.42 -5.48
C ILE A 125 -1.75 -22.25 -5.19
N GLU A 126 -0.83 -22.41 -4.24
CA GLU A 126 0.15 -21.39 -3.86
C GLU A 126 1.05 -20.95 -5.02
N VAL A 127 1.48 -21.89 -5.88
CA VAL A 127 2.26 -21.57 -7.09
C VAL A 127 1.48 -20.63 -8.02
N ILE A 128 0.17 -20.88 -8.21
CA ILE A 128 -0.69 -20.06 -9.06
C ILE A 128 -0.86 -18.68 -8.43
N ILE A 129 -1.18 -18.62 -7.13
CA ILE A 129 -1.36 -17.35 -6.41
C ILE A 129 -0.08 -16.52 -6.45
N ARG A 130 1.10 -17.13 -6.31
CA ARG A 130 2.39 -16.45 -6.45
C ARG A 130 2.54 -15.78 -7.81
N GLN A 131 2.14 -16.45 -8.90
CA GLN A 131 2.18 -15.85 -10.23
C GLN A 131 1.18 -14.71 -10.40
N MET A 132 0.02 -14.78 -9.76
CA MET A 132 -0.97 -13.69 -9.77
C MET A 132 -0.48 -12.42 -9.06
N LEU A 133 0.43 -12.55 -8.08
CA LEU A 133 1.00 -11.44 -7.29
C LEU A 133 2.42 -11.05 -7.72
N ARG A 134 2.92 -11.59 -8.81
CA ARG A 134 4.29 -11.38 -9.29
C ARG A 134 4.55 -9.97 -9.80
N LYS A 135 3.54 -9.29 -10.31
CA LYS A 135 3.66 -7.98 -10.96
C LYS A 135 3.35 -6.83 -10.00
N VAL A 136 4.03 -5.71 -10.24
CA VAL A 136 3.77 -4.43 -9.59
C VAL A 136 3.43 -3.39 -10.64
N ARG A 137 2.63 -2.39 -10.27
CA ARG A 137 2.29 -1.25 -11.13
C ARG A 137 3.10 -0.04 -10.72
N VAL A 138 3.80 0.56 -11.67
CA VAL A 138 4.59 1.77 -11.45
C VAL A 138 3.65 2.95 -11.19
N GLU A 139 3.84 3.67 -10.08
CA GLU A 139 3.10 4.90 -9.75
C GLU A 139 3.92 6.14 -10.07
N SER A 140 5.15 6.20 -9.56
CA SER A 140 6.08 7.29 -9.85
C SER A 140 7.36 6.71 -10.44
N ILE A 141 7.85 7.35 -11.48
CA ILE A 141 9.03 6.87 -12.23
C ILE A 141 10.35 7.27 -11.57
N GLY A 142 10.37 8.31 -10.71
CA GLY A 142 11.62 8.87 -10.22
C GLY A 142 12.57 9.19 -11.37
N ASP A 143 13.83 8.78 -11.25
CA ASP A 143 14.89 8.89 -12.27
C ASP A 143 15.05 7.61 -13.13
N SER A 144 14.01 6.75 -13.17
CA SER A 144 14.02 5.52 -13.98
C SER A 144 13.46 5.74 -15.39
N ASP A 145 13.79 4.81 -16.31
CA ASP A 145 13.25 4.78 -17.68
C ASP A 145 11.90 4.04 -17.76
N LEU A 146 11.23 3.80 -16.63
CA LEU A 146 9.93 3.11 -16.56
C LEU A 146 8.79 4.03 -16.98
N LEU A 147 7.68 3.44 -17.42
CA LEU A 147 6.47 4.19 -17.76
C LEU A 147 5.47 4.20 -16.61
N PRO A 148 4.80 5.33 -16.32
CA PRO A 148 3.73 5.38 -15.33
C PRO A 148 2.59 4.43 -15.70
N GLY A 149 2.13 3.62 -14.73
CA GLY A 149 1.07 2.62 -14.94
C GLY A 149 1.52 1.31 -15.56
N GLU A 150 2.78 1.17 -15.93
CA GLU A 150 3.34 -0.07 -16.47
C GLU A 150 3.32 -1.21 -15.44
N LEU A 151 3.10 -2.44 -15.92
CA LEU A 151 3.16 -3.66 -15.12
C LEU A 151 4.53 -4.31 -15.30
N ILE A 152 5.34 -4.23 -14.27
CA ILE A 152 6.67 -4.81 -14.27
C ILE A 152 6.78 -5.97 -13.26
N ASP A 153 7.69 -6.88 -13.48
CA ASP A 153 8.02 -7.93 -12.52
C ASP A 153 8.63 -7.31 -11.25
N LYS A 154 8.22 -7.81 -10.09
CA LYS A 154 8.68 -7.29 -8.80
C LYS A 154 10.20 -7.36 -8.65
N ASN A 155 10.81 -8.48 -9.06
CA ASN A 155 12.27 -8.65 -8.96
C ASN A 155 13.00 -7.66 -9.89
N SER A 156 12.55 -7.54 -11.15
CA SER A 156 13.14 -6.59 -12.10
C SER A 156 13.00 -5.14 -11.62
N PHE A 157 11.86 -4.80 -11.00
CA PHE A 157 11.65 -3.49 -10.39
C PHE A 157 12.63 -3.22 -9.24
N GLU A 158 12.84 -4.20 -8.36
CA GLU A 158 13.80 -4.09 -7.26
C GLU A 158 15.23 -3.93 -7.77
N ASP A 159 15.64 -4.66 -8.83
CA ASP A 159 16.96 -4.56 -9.46
C ASP A 159 17.19 -3.18 -10.09
N ILE A 160 16.19 -2.65 -10.81
CA ILE A 160 16.24 -1.31 -11.40
C ILE A 160 16.42 -0.27 -10.29
N ASN A 161 15.61 -0.33 -9.23
CA ASN A 161 15.72 0.60 -8.12
C ASN A 161 17.06 0.50 -7.37
N ALA A 162 17.61 -0.71 -7.20
CA ALA A 162 18.93 -0.90 -6.63
C ALA A 162 20.02 -0.22 -7.47
N SER A 163 19.93 -0.31 -8.80
CA SER A 163 20.86 0.35 -9.72
C SER A 163 20.77 1.90 -9.67
N ILE A 164 19.54 2.43 -9.51
CA ILE A 164 19.30 3.88 -9.40
C ILE A 164 19.83 4.41 -8.09
N LEU A 165 19.55 3.72 -6.98
CA LEU A 165 20.05 4.08 -5.65
C LEU A 165 21.57 4.07 -5.59
N SER A 166 22.25 3.12 -6.27
CA SER A 166 23.72 3.09 -6.34
C SER A 166 24.31 4.32 -7.02
N LYS A 167 23.53 4.99 -7.86
CA LYS A 167 23.89 6.23 -8.56
C LYS A 167 23.45 7.51 -7.79
N ASN A 168 22.96 7.37 -6.55
CA ASN A 168 22.39 8.44 -5.72
C ASN A 168 21.24 9.23 -6.42
N LYS A 169 20.42 8.54 -7.18
CA LYS A 169 19.25 9.07 -7.87
C LYS A 169 17.95 8.68 -7.16
N GLU A 170 16.83 9.32 -7.52
CA GLU A 170 15.52 9.06 -6.94
C GLU A 170 14.92 7.74 -7.47
N PRO A 171 14.57 6.75 -6.60
CA PRO A 171 14.00 5.49 -7.02
C PRO A 171 12.54 5.65 -7.48
N ALA A 172 12.09 4.75 -8.33
CA ALA A 172 10.69 4.62 -8.70
C ALA A 172 9.85 4.05 -7.56
N SER A 173 8.56 4.41 -7.50
CA SER A 173 7.58 3.81 -6.60
C SER A 173 6.58 2.95 -7.36
N ALA A 174 6.15 1.83 -6.77
CA ALA A 174 5.18 0.93 -7.37
C ALA A 174 4.28 0.30 -6.30
N THR A 175 3.06 -0.05 -6.70
CA THR A 175 2.06 -0.72 -5.86
C THR A 175 1.88 -2.17 -6.32
N PRO A 176 1.83 -3.15 -5.41
CA PRO A 176 1.56 -4.54 -5.76
C PRO A 176 0.17 -4.69 -6.38
N VAL A 177 0.06 -5.53 -7.40
CA VAL A 177 -1.20 -5.76 -8.12
C VAL A 177 -1.52 -7.26 -8.13
N LEU A 178 -2.78 -7.57 -7.87
CA LEU A 178 -3.32 -8.92 -8.04
C LEU A 178 -3.88 -9.04 -9.46
N LEU A 179 -3.27 -9.89 -10.27
CA LEU A 179 -3.76 -10.23 -11.61
C LEU A 179 -4.63 -11.48 -11.56
N GLY A 180 -5.72 -11.50 -12.33
CA GLY A 180 -6.46 -12.75 -12.55
C GLY A 180 -5.60 -13.78 -13.29
N ILE A 181 -5.95 -15.08 -13.21
CA ILE A 181 -5.17 -16.20 -13.77
C ILE A 181 -4.83 -15.97 -15.24
N THR A 182 -5.82 -15.63 -16.07
CA THR A 182 -5.60 -15.38 -17.52
C THR A 182 -4.63 -14.24 -17.74
N ARG A 183 -4.79 -13.12 -17.01
CA ARG A 183 -3.88 -11.97 -17.14
C ARG A 183 -2.47 -12.28 -16.67
N ALA A 184 -2.34 -13.05 -15.60
CA ALA A 184 -1.04 -13.47 -15.09
C ALA A 184 -0.32 -14.37 -16.11
N SER A 185 -1.06 -15.26 -16.76
CA SER A 185 -0.52 -16.18 -17.80
C SER A 185 -0.13 -15.47 -19.10
N LEU A 186 -0.83 -14.39 -19.47
CA LEU A 186 -0.52 -13.59 -20.67
C LEU A 186 0.62 -12.57 -20.43
N ASN A 187 0.89 -12.20 -19.18
CA ASN A 187 1.97 -11.28 -18.79
C ASN A 187 3.21 -11.99 -18.26
N MET A 188 3.55 -13.15 -18.85
CA MET A 188 4.79 -13.86 -18.57
C MET A 188 5.98 -13.21 -19.31
N GLU A 189 7.21 -13.56 -18.91
CA GLU A 189 8.43 -13.11 -19.57
C GLU A 189 8.55 -13.70 -20.99
N SER A 190 8.25 -14.99 -21.11
CA SER A 190 8.20 -15.67 -22.40
C SER A 190 6.90 -15.37 -23.14
N PHE A 191 6.98 -14.61 -24.24
CA PHE A 191 5.83 -14.35 -25.09
C PHE A 191 5.39 -15.59 -25.88
N LEU A 192 6.30 -16.54 -26.13
CA LEU A 192 5.96 -17.82 -26.77
C LEU A 192 5.11 -18.69 -25.85
N ALA A 193 5.42 -18.73 -24.56
CA ALA A 193 4.62 -19.43 -23.56
C ALA A 193 3.24 -18.76 -23.42
N ALA A 194 3.17 -17.43 -23.39
CA ALA A 194 1.91 -16.68 -23.36
C ALA A 194 1.06 -16.97 -24.60
N ALA A 195 1.64 -16.92 -25.80
CA ALA A 195 1.00 -17.22 -27.08
C ALA A 195 0.48 -18.66 -27.16
N SER A 196 1.19 -19.61 -26.56
CA SER A 196 0.76 -21.01 -26.48
C SER A 196 -0.45 -21.22 -25.57
N PHE A 197 -0.65 -20.34 -24.59
CA PHE A 197 -1.76 -20.44 -23.66
C PHE A 197 -3.06 -19.92 -24.27
N GLN A 198 -3.10 -18.66 -24.74
CA GLN A 198 -4.30 -18.01 -25.28
C GLN A 198 -3.94 -16.77 -26.08
N GLU A 199 -4.85 -16.29 -26.95
CA GLU A 199 -4.71 -15.06 -27.72
C GLU A 199 -3.44 -15.01 -28.59
N THR A 200 -3.05 -16.13 -29.20
CA THR A 200 -1.80 -16.33 -29.95
C THR A 200 -1.48 -15.18 -30.91
N THR A 201 -2.43 -14.79 -31.76
CA THR A 201 -2.22 -13.73 -32.79
C THR A 201 -1.92 -12.39 -32.13
N ARG A 202 -2.63 -12.02 -31.09
CA ARG A 202 -2.44 -10.75 -30.37
C ARG A 202 -1.09 -10.70 -29.68
N VAL A 203 -0.74 -11.75 -28.94
CA VAL A 203 0.54 -11.82 -28.20
C VAL A 203 1.72 -11.74 -29.17
N LEU A 204 1.69 -12.49 -30.28
CA LEU A 204 2.74 -12.45 -31.28
C LEU A 204 2.84 -11.10 -31.99
N ALA A 205 1.70 -10.45 -32.28
CA ALA A 205 1.70 -9.13 -32.89
C ALA A 205 2.30 -8.08 -31.92
N GLU A 206 1.92 -8.10 -30.65
CA GLU A 206 2.48 -7.20 -29.64
C GLU A 206 3.98 -7.42 -29.44
N ALA A 207 4.43 -8.68 -29.39
CA ALA A 207 5.85 -9.03 -29.26
C ALA A 207 6.66 -8.54 -30.49
N SER A 208 6.10 -8.72 -31.71
CA SER A 208 6.73 -8.23 -32.95
C SER A 208 6.87 -6.71 -32.99
N VAL A 209 5.84 -5.98 -32.56
CA VAL A 209 5.88 -4.51 -32.49
C VAL A 209 6.91 -4.01 -31.48
N LYS A 210 7.04 -4.71 -30.34
CA LYS A 210 8.03 -4.37 -29.31
C LYS A 210 9.45 -4.82 -29.64
N GLY A 211 9.65 -5.63 -30.66
CA GLY A 211 10.94 -6.23 -30.99
C GLY A 211 11.44 -7.17 -29.87
N GLY A 212 10.49 -7.87 -29.22
CA GLY A 212 10.81 -8.76 -28.09
C GLY A 212 11.67 -9.94 -28.51
N ILE A 213 12.60 -10.33 -27.63
CA ILE A 213 13.41 -11.55 -27.72
C ILE A 213 12.91 -12.47 -26.62
N ASP A 214 12.71 -13.75 -26.95
CA ASP A 214 12.31 -14.77 -25.97
C ASP A 214 13.52 -15.63 -25.61
N ASP A 215 13.86 -15.67 -24.34
CA ASP A 215 14.89 -16.52 -23.79
C ASP A 215 14.26 -17.88 -23.44
N LEU A 216 14.55 -18.90 -24.25
CA LEU A 216 14.04 -20.28 -24.12
C LEU A 216 14.82 -21.08 -23.09
#